data_a492d41898ae23594273070abcb49c62
#
_entry.id   a492d41898ae23594273070abcb49c62
#
_cell.length_a   1.000
_cell.length_b   1.000
_cell.length_c   1.000
_cell.angle_alpha   90.00
_cell.angle_beta   90.00
_cell.angle_gamma   90.00
#
_symmetry.space_group_name_H-M   'P 1'
#
loop_
_entity.id
_entity.type
_entity.pdbx_description
1 polymer ?
#
loop_
_entity_poly.entity_id
_entity_poly.type
_entity_poly.pdbx_seq_one_letter_code
_entity_poly.pdbx_strand_id
1 'polypeptide(L)'
;QESILRSLVGARRVAVASGNQAGKDWLNARVIIWWLLTRAPAVCIWTGPTQRQVEIVWRECRMAMTQARKPLGGTALEIPHWKLADDQYALGFSTDKPYQIQGHHNANLLAIITEAHGVDDEHYNALLRLGPKLLIVTGNPLTMQGFLHDALHQNRDLWVTHTISCLDTPNVQQKRVVIPGMMTWEDVQDRK
;
A
#
# COMPACT_ATOMS: atom_id res chain seq x y z
N GLN A 1 -10.63 -5.04 5.85
CA GLN A 1 -9.55 -4.09 6.11
C GLN A 1 -9.06 -4.15 7.57
N GLU A 2 -9.95 -4.27 8.57
CA GLU A 2 -9.58 -4.33 9.99
C GLU A 2 -8.61 -5.48 10.30
N SER A 3 -8.85 -6.67 9.77
CA SER A 3 -7.97 -7.84 9.95
C SER A 3 -6.55 -7.59 9.42
N ILE A 4 -6.43 -6.88 8.29
CA ILE A 4 -5.14 -6.48 7.74
C ILE A 4 -4.44 -5.51 8.69
N LEU A 5 -5.12 -4.45 9.12
CA LEU A 5 -4.53 -3.46 10.05
C LEU A 5 -4.06 -4.12 11.35
N ARG A 6 -4.82 -5.07 11.90
CA ARG A 6 -4.41 -5.81 13.10
C ARG A 6 -3.16 -6.65 12.87
N SER A 7 -3.01 -7.28 11.71
CA SER A 7 -1.84 -8.10 11.37
C SER A 7 -0.55 -7.29 11.23
N LEU A 8 -0.62 -5.99 10.91
CA LEU A 8 0.56 -5.15 10.75
C LEU A 8 1.37 -4.97 12.05
N VAL A 9 0.76 -5.16 13.21
CA VAL A 9 1.41 -4.90 14.52
C VAL A 9 2.57 -5.85 14.79
N GLY A 10 2.53 -7.09 14.31
CA GLY A 10 3.57 -8.09 14.55
C GLY A 10 4.23 -8.65 13.29
N ALA A 11 3.69 -8.32 12.12
CA ALA A 11 4.19 -8.86 10.86
C ALA A 11 5.43 -8.12 10.37
N ARG A 12 6.31 -8.85 9.69
CA ARG A 12 7.41 -8.29 8.91
C ARG A 12 7.06 -8.14 7.43
N ARG A 13 6.18 -9.00 6.92
CA ARG A 13 5.75 -9.02 5.52
C ARG A 13 4.26 -9.31 5.43
N VAL A 14 3.53 -8.49 4.71
CA VAL A 14 2.09 -8.63 4.50
C VAL A 14 1.79 -8.57 3.00
N ALA A 15 1.11 -9.58 2.48
CA ALA A 15 0.66 -9.64 1.10
C ALA A 15 -0.87 -9.60 1.04
N VAL A 16 -1.40 -8.67 0.26
CA VAL A 16 -2.85 -8.49 0.11
C VAL A 16 -3.25 -8.70 -1.35
N ALA A 17 -3.83 -9.83 -1.63
CA ALA A 17 -4.56 -10.08 -2.87
C ALA A 17 -5.89 -9.32 -2.81
N SER A 18 -6.11 -8.37 -3.70
CA SER A 18 -7.30 -7.53 -3.66
C SER A 18 -7.83 -7.28 -5.06
N GLY A 19 -9.11 -7.47 -5.25
CA GLY A 19 -9.80 -7.04 -6.45
C GLY A 19 -9.76 -5.51 -6.65
N ASN A 20 -10.17 -5.08 -7.85
CA ASN A 20 -10.28 -3.65 -8.14
C ASN A 20 -11.34 -3.00 -7.25
N GLN A 21 -11.15 -1.72 -6.92
CA GLN A 21 -12.10 -0.91 -6.14
C GLN A 21 -12.47 -1.51 -4.76
N ALA A 22 -11.59 -2.34 -4.18
CA ALA A 22 -11.79 -2.90 -2.83
C ALA A 22 -11.14 -2.07 -1.71
N GLY A 23 -10.61 -0.88 -2.04
CA GLY A 23 -10.07 0.08 -1.07
C GLY A 23 -8.63 -0.17 -0.64
N LYS A 24 -7.79 -0.79 -1.47
CA LYS A 24 -6.37 -1.03 -1.15
C LYS A 24 -5.54 0.25 -1.02
N ASP A 25 -5.78 1.25 -1.89
CA ASP A 25 -5.05 2.52 -1.84
C ASP A 25 -5.44 3.34 -0.61
N TRP A 26 -6.71 3.32 -0.25
CA TRP A 26 -7.19 3.86 1.01
C TRP A 26 -6.49 3.23 2.21
N LEU A 27 -6.32 1.90 2.22
CA LEU A 27 -5.62 1.17 3.28
C LEU A 27 -4.15 1.58 3.33
N ASN A 28 -3.44 1.54 2.19
CA ASN A 28 -2.03 1.92 2.09
C ASN A 28 -1.77 3.33 2.64
N ALA A 29 -2.62 4.29 2.29
CA ALA A 29 -2.53 5.66 2.77
C ALA A 29 -2.65 5.78 4.30
N ARG A 30 -3.59 5.05 4.92
CA ARG A 30 -3.76 5.05 6.39
C ARG A 30 -2.60 4.38 7.09
N VAL A 31 -2.03 3.36 6.49
CA VAL A 31 -0.83 2.69 7.02
C VAL A 31 0.39 3.63 6.97
N ILE A 32 0.58 4.40 5.89
CA ILE A 32 1.65 5.41 5.79
C ILE A 32 1.52 6.43 6.93
N ILE A 33 0.33 6.99 7.12
CA ILE A 33 0.07 7.98 8.17
C ILE A 33 0.29 7.37 9.56
N TRP A 34 -0.29 6.21 9.83
CA TRP A 34 -0.12 5.51 11.09
C TRP A 34 1.35 5.23 11.39
N TRP A 35 2.11 4.74 10.40
CA TRP A 35 3.51 4.40 10.58
C TRP A 35 4.35 5.59 11.01
N LEU A 36 4.22 6.73 10.31
CA LEU A 36 4.97 7.94 10.62
C LEU A 36 4.55 8.59 11.93
N LEU A 37 3.27 8.56 12.29
CA LEU A 37 2.79 9.22 13.52
C LEU A 37 3.04 8.40 14.79
N THR A 38 3.28 7.09 14.67
CA THR A 38 3.46 6.20 15.83
C THR A 38 4.92 5.79 16.06
N ARG A 39 5.84 6.19 15.18
CA ARG A 39 7.26 5.88 15.26
C ARG A 39 8.09 7.11 14.94
N ALA A 40 9.17 7.30 15.69
CA ALA A 40 10.13 8.37 15.43
C ALA A 40 11.54 7.87 15.84
N PRO A 41 12.55 7.99 14.97
CA PRO A 41 12.45 8.34 13.55
C PRO A 41 11.79 7.24 12.73
N ALA A 42 11.17 7.60 11.59
CA ALA A 42 10.52 6.65 10.71
C ALA A 42 10.53 7.10 9.24
N VAL A 43 10.76 6.18 8.34
CA VAL A 43 10.70 6.43 6.90
C VAL A 43 9.66 5.49 6.28
N CYS A 44 8.87 6.02 5.36
CA CYS A 44 7.97 5.25 4.54
C CYS A 44 8.31 5.47 3.07
N ILE A 45 8.58 4.38 2.35
CA ILE A 45 8.77 4.40 0.88
C ILE A 45 7.65 3.58 0.26
N TRP A 46 6.99 4.16 -0.75
CA TRP A 46 6.06 3.36 -1.55
C TRP A 46 6.31 3.53 -3.04
N THR A 47 6.06 2.46 -3.77
CA THR A 47 6.20 2.42 -5.22
C THR A 47 5.06 1.64 -5.87
N GLY A 48 4.96 1.74 -7.18
CA GLY A 48 4.02 1.03 -8.02
C GLY A 48 4.50 1.02 -9.47
N PRO A 49 3.80 0.31 -10.36
CA PRO A 49 4.20 0.17 -11.77
C PRO A 49 4.30 1.51 -12.51
N THR A 50 3.52 2.49 -12.11
CA THR A 50 3.51 3.82 -12.74
C THR A 50 3.43 4.93 -11.68
N GLN A 51 3.95 6.10 -12.02
CA GLN A 51 3.85 7.29 -11.17
C GLN A 51 2.40 7.64 -10.84
N ARG A 52 1.47 7.46 -11.80
CA ARG A 52 0.04 7.68 -11.57
C ARG A 52 -0.52 6.82 -10.43
N GLN A 53 -0.10 5.54 -10.32
CA GLN A 53 -0.57 4.65 -9.25
C GLN A 53 0.02 5.06 -7.89
N VAL A 54 1.25 5.54 -7.86
CA VAL A 54 1.86 6.12 -6.67
C VAL A 54 1.10 7.37 -6.20
N GLU A 55 0.70 8.23 -7.14
CA GLU A 55 -0.07 9.45 -6.88
C GLU A 55 -1.50 9.17 -6.39
N ILE A 56 -2.11 8.05 -6.77
CA ILE A 56 -3.42 7.63 -6.23
C ILE A 56 -3.32 7.41 -4.70
N VAL A 57 -2.30 6.69 -4.25
CA VAL A 57 -2.05 6.49 -2.80
C VAL A 57 -1.79 7.83 -2.11
N TRP A 58 -1.01 8.72 -2.76
CA TRP A 58 -0.73 10.04 -2.21
C TRP A 58 -1.98 10.91 -2.08
N ARG A 59 -2.85 10.90 -3.07
CA ARG A 59 -4.15 11.59 -2.99
C ARG A 59 -4.97 11.11 -1.79
N GLU A 60 -5.00 9.80 -1.54
CA GLU A 60 -5.67 9.23 -0.37
C GLU A 60 -5.02 9.66 0.96
N CYS A 61 -3.68 9.81 0.99
CA CYS A 61 -2.98 10.39 2.15
C CYS A 61 -3.43 11.83 2.38
N ARG A 62 -3.40 12.67 1.36
CA ARG A 62 -3.80 14.09 1.46
C ARG A 62 -5.25 14.23 1.90
N MET A 63 -6.17 13.42 1.35
CA MET A 63 -7.57 13.40 1.79
C MET A 63 -7.70 13.04 3.27
N ALA A 64 -6.96 12.06 3.74
CA ALA A 64 -6.97 11.68 5.15
C ALA A 64 -6.41 12.80 6.05
N MET A 65 -5.36 13.48 5.62
CA MET A 65 -4.77 14.61 6.34
C MET A 65 -5.76 15.78 6.47
N THR A 66 -6.48 16.11 5.39
CA THR A 66 -7.50 17.19 5.42
C THR A 66 -8.72 16.85 6.27
N GLN A 67 -9.05 15.56 6.39
CA GLN A 67 -10.16 15.06 7.21
C GLN A 67 -9.76 14.82 8.68
N ALA A 68 -8.49 14.96 9.02
CA ALA A 68 -8.01 14.73 10.37
C ALA A 68 -8.58 15.79 11.34
N ARG A 69 -8.99 15.36 12.53
CA ARG A 69 -9.54 16.27 13.57
C ARG A 69 -8.52 17.29 14.07
N LYS A 70 -7.23 17.00 13.93
CA LYS A 70 -6.11 17.87 14.29
C LYS A 70 -5.08 17.84 13.19
N PRO A 71 -4.33 18.94 12.95
CA PRO A 71 -3.21 18.93 12.02
C PRO A 71 -2.22 17.83 12.38
N LEU A 72 -1.78 17.07 11.38
CA LEU A 72 -0.83 15.96 11.58
C LEU A 72 0.63 16.45 11.62
N GLY A 73 0.87 17.72 11.34
CA GLY A 73 2.20 18.33 11.32
C GLY A 73 2.99 18.09 10.04
N GLY A 74 4.16 18.70 9.97
CA GLY A 74 5.06 18.58 8.83
C GLY A 74 4.59 19.30 7.57
N THR A 75 5.29 19.02 6.46
CA THR A 75 5.02 19.60 5.14
C THR A 75 4.64 18.50 4.16
N ALA A 76 3.41 18.51 3.68
CA ALA A 76 2.94 17.66 2.61
C ALA A 76 3.03 18.42 1.28
N LEU A 77 3.84 17.92 0.34
CA LEU A 77 4.04 18.54 -0.97
C LEU A 77 2.93 18.15 -1.96
N GLU A 78 2.88 18.82 -3.10
CA GLU A 78 2.04 18.41 -4.23
C GLU A 78 2.44 17.03 -4.76
N ILE A 79 3.75 16.78 -4.87
CA ILE A 79 4.31 15.46 -5.20
C ILE A 79 4.17 14.51 -4.01
N PRO A 80 4.25 13.18 -4.23
CA PRO A 80 4.12 12.17 -3.18
C PRO A 80 5.22 12.23 -2.11
N HIS A 81 5.20 13.28 -1.29
CA HIS A 81 6.20 13.52 -0.25
C HIS A 81 5.57 14.23 0.95
N TRP A 82 5.70 13.60 2.13
CA TRP A 82 5.34 14.19 3.43
C TRP A 82 6.54 14.16 4.35
N LYS A 83 7.00 15.33 4.78
CA LYS A 83 8.16 15.49 5.65
C LYS A 83 7.73 16.02 7.02
N LEU A 84 7.98 15.25 8.07
CA LEU A 84 7.82 15.65 9.47
C LEU A 84 9.15 16.17 10.05
N ALA A 85 10.26 15.49 9.70
CA ALA A 85 11.64 15.84 10.04
C ALA A 85 12.59 15.29 8.97
N ASP A 86 13.89 15.54 9.07
CA ASP A 86 14.89 15.05 8.09
C ASP A 86 14.98 13.51 8.09
N ASP A 87 14.77 12.88 9.23
CA ASP A 87 14.78 11.42 9.42
C ASP A 87 13.38 10.83 9.61
N GLN A 88 12.33 11.64 9.35
CA GLN A 88 10.92 11.23 9.49
C GLN A 88 10.09 11.74 8.33
N TYR A 89 9.93 10.90 7.31
CA TYR A 89 9.23 11.27 6.08
C TYR A 89 8.60 10.08 5.36
N ALA A 90 7.65 10.38 4.49
CA ALA A 90 7.10 9.46 3.50
C ALA A 90 7.41 9.96 2.09
N LEU A 91 7.85 9.07 1.22
CA LEU A 91 8.19 9.36 -0.17
C LEU A 91 7.65 8.26 -1.09
N GLY A 92 6.86 8.66 -2.09
CA GLY A 92 6.37 7.79 -3.13
C GLY A 92 6.96 8.14 -4.48
N PHE A 93 7.39 7.15 -5.22
CA PHE A 93 7.90 7.32 -6.57
C PHE A 93 7.81 6.03 -7.38
N SER A 94 7.72 6.17 -8.69
CA SER A 94 7.92 5.09 -9.64
C SER A 94 9.21 5.35 -10.40
N THR A 95 9.96 4.29 -10.68
CA THR A 95 11.22 4.37 -11.40
C THR A 95 11.42 3.11 -12.24
N ASP A 96 12.01 3.26 -13.42
CA ASP A 96 12.45 2.15 -14.26
C ASP A 96 13.84 1.62 -13.83
N LYS A 97 14.45 2.26 -12.82
CA LYS A 97 15.81 1.97 -12.38
C LYS A 97 15.82 1.54 -10.92
N PRO A 98 15.88 0.25 -10.61
CA PRO A 98 15.83 -0.28 -9.24
C PRO A 98 16.86 0.34 -8.28
N TYR A 99 18.03 0.75 -8.79
CA TYR A 99 19.06 1.35 -7.96
C TYR A 99 18.68 2.74 -7.38
N GLN A 100 17.69 3.43 -7.97
CA GLN A 100 17.19 4.70 -7.44
C GLN A 100 16.37 4.54 -6.15
N ILE A 101 15.95 3.32 -5.84
CA ILE A 101 15.29 2.98 -4.58
C ILE A 101 16.27 3.02 -3.41
N GLN A 102 17.57 2.92 -3.66
CA GLN A 102 18.60 2.85 -2.63
C GLN A 102 18.77 4.19 -1.88
N GLY A 103 19.35 4.11 -0.66
CA GLY A 103 19.67 5.31 0.14
C GLY A 103 18.64 5.65 1.22
N HIS A 104 17.51 4.98 1.26
CA HIS A 104 16.46 5.21 2.26
C HIS A 104 16.60 4.23 3.43
N HIS A 105 17.60 4.44 4.31
CA HIS A 105 17.79 3.58 5.48
C HIS A 105 17.19 4.20 6.74
N ASN A 106 16.42 3.40 7.50
CA ASN A 106 15.87 3.82 8.79
C ASN A 106 15.54 2.59 9.65
N ALA A 107 15.72 2.68 10.96
CA ALA A 107 15.36 1.61 11.90
C ALA A 107 13.86 1.26 11.88
N ASN A 108 13.02 2.23 11.53
CA ASN A 108 11.58 2.06 11.33
C ASN A 108 11.21 2.34 9.86
N LEU A 109 11.81 1.58 8.94
CA LEU A 109 11.47 1.66 7.51
C LEU A 109 10.21 0.83 7.22
N LEU A 110 9.21 1.48 6.64
CA LEU A 110 8.06 0.86 5.98
C LEU A 110 8.27 0.90 4.47
N ALA A 111 8.12 -0.23 3.80
CA ALA A 111 8.08 -0.30 2.34
C ALA A 111 6.70 -0.79 1.88
N ILE A 112 6.12 -0.13 0.88
CA ILE A 112 4.84 -0.54 0.28
C ILE A 112 4.99 -0.65 -1.23
N ILE A 113 4.50 -1.75 -1.81
CA ILE A 113 4.33 -1.91 -3.25
C ILE A 113 2.84 -1.97 -3.54
N THR A 114 2.33 -0.92 -4.21
CA THR A 114 0.96 -0.92 -4.73
C THR A 114 0.91 -1.48 -6.13
N GLU A 115 -0.21 -2.09 -6.53
CA GLU A 115 -0.38 -2.77 -7.83
C GLU A 115 0.79 -3.72 -8.14
N ALA A 116 1.18 -4.52 -7.15
CA ALA A 116 2.39 -5.34 -7.12
C ALA A 116 2.51 -6.34 -8.29
N HIS A 117 1.38 -6.71 -8.92
CA HIS A 117 1.38 -7.56 -10.12
C HIS A 117 2.04 -6.91 -11.36
N GLY A 118 2.18 -5.60 -11.36
CA GLY A 118 2.81 -4.85 -12.45
C GLY A 118 4.22 -4.36 -12.12
N VAL A 119 4.77 -4.72 -10.96
CA VAL A 119 6.15 -4.39 -10.54
C VAL A 119 7.03 -5.61 -10.71
N ASP A 120 8.21 -5.46 -11.30
CA ASP A 120 9.13 -6.55 -11.51
C ASP A 120 9.89 -6.96 -10.23
N ASP A 121 10.50 -8.15 -10.28
CA ASP A 121 11.25 -8.72 -9.15
C ASP A 121 12.53 -7.93 -8.82
N GLU A 122 13.09 -7.16 -9.75
CA GLU A 122 14.28 -6.34 -9.51
C GLU A 122 13.95 -5.18 -8.56
N HIS A 123 12.81 -4.51 -8.76
CA HIS A 123 12.33 -3.44 -7.88
C HIS A 123 11.94 -3.99 -6.49
N TYR A 124 11.27 -5.14 -6.46
CA TYR A 124 10.98 -5.82 -5.21
C TYR A 124 12.26 -6.15 -4.43
N ASN A 125 13.27 -6.72 -5.09
CA ASN A 125 14.56 -7.04 -4.48
C ASN A 125 15.33 -5.78 -4.03
N ALA A 126 15.23 -4.67 -4.76
CA ALA A 126 15.82 -3.40 -4.35
C ALA A 126 15.21 -2.88 -3.04
N LEU A 127 13.88 -2.97 -2.89
CA LEU A 127 13.20 -2.63 -1.62
C LEU A 127 13.58 -3.57 -0.48
N LEU A 128 13.70 -4.87 -0.74
CA LEU A 128 14.17 -5.83 0.28
C LEU A 128 15.55 -5.50 0.82
N ARG A 129 16.48 -5.05 -0.05
CA ARG A 129 17.85 -4.67 0.36
C ARG A 129 17.89 -3.46 1.28
N LEU A 130 16.86 -2.63 1.32
CA LEU A 130 16.74 -1.55 2.32
C LEU A 130 16.53 -2.07 3.74
N GLY A 131 16.17 -3.35 3.90
CA GLY A 131 15.89 -3.97 5.18
C GLY A 131 14.65 -3.44 5.87
N PRO A 132 13.49 -3.33 5.19
CA PRO A 132 12.30 -2.76 5.81
C PRO A 132 11.88 -3.55 7.04
N LYS A 133 11.48 -2.82 8.08
CA LYS A 133 10.90 -3.41 9.29
C LYS A 133 9.51 -4.00 9.01
N LEU A 134 8.79 -3.38 8.09
CA LEU A 134 7.53 -3.89 7.54
C LEU A 134 7.51 -3.69 6.04
N LEU A 135 7.23 -4.75 5.29
CA LEU A 135 6.98 -4.73 3.86
C LEU A 135 5.54 -5.13 3.59
N ILE A 136 4.83 -4.29 2.83
CA ILE A 136 3.47 -4.55 2.40
C ILE A 136 3.43 -4.59 0.87
N VAL A 137 2.84 -5.63 0.33
CA VAL A 137 2.56 -5.74 -1.11
C VAL A 137 1.06 -5.87 -1.32
N THR A 138 0.50 -5.00 -2.14
CA THR A 138 -0.94 -5.00 -2.44
C THR A 138 -1.15 -5.05 -3.95
N GLY A 139 -2.05 -5.88 -4.42
CA GLY A 139 -2.32 -5.96 -5.85
C GLY A 139 -3.42 -6.95 -6.19
N ASN A 140 -3.88 -6.87 -7.44
CA ASN A 140 -4.78 -7.87 -7.99
C ASN A 140 -3.93 -9.08 -8.46
N PRO A 141 -4.23 -10.32 -8.07
CA PRO A 141 -3.45 -11.50 -8.45
C PRO A 141 -3.77 -11.92 -9.91
N LEU A 142 -3.38 -11.08 -10.87
CA LEU A 142 -3.65 -11.28 -12.30
C LEU A 142 -2.63 -12.20 -13.00
N THR A 143 -1.47 -12.42 -12.38
CA THR A 143 -0.39 -13.23 -12.94
C THR A 143 -0.11 -14.44 -12.05
N MET A 144 0.29 -15.55 -12.66
CA MET A 144 0.67 -16.77 -11.95
C MET A 144 2.19 -16.86 -11.74
N GLN A 145 2.88 -15.72 -11.73
CA GLN A 145 4.33 -15.62 -11.53
C GLN A 145 4.69 -14.27 -10.90
N GLY A 146 5.94 -14.13 -10.43
CA GLY A 146 6.46 -12.94 -9.78
C GLY A 146 6.23 -12.95 -8.26
N PHE A 147 6.89 -12.02 -7.57
CA PHE A 147 6.96 -11.99 -6.10
C PHE A 147 5.58 -11.93 -5.39
N LEU A 148 4.56 -11.30 -5.99
CA LEU A 148 3.21 -11.28 -5.42
C LEU A 148 2.59 -12.69 -5.42
N HIS A 149 2.70 -13.41 -6.56
CA HIS A 149 2.23 -14.79 -6.65
C HIS A 149 2.97 -15.68 -5.65
N ASP A 150 4.30 -15.56 -5.57
CA ASP A 150 5.11 -16.36 -4.65
C ASP A 150 4.79 -16.05 -3.19
N ALA A 151 4.54 -14.80 -2.83
CA ALA A 151 4.11 -14.40 -1.49
C ALA A 151 2.76 -15.03 -1.08
N LEU A 152 1.86 -15.23 -2.03
CA LEU A 152 0.55 -15.83 -1.79
C LEU A 152 0.57 -17.37 -1.80
N HIS A 153 1.58 -17.99 -2.41
CA HIS A 153 1.66 -19.44 -2.66
C HIS A 153 2.96 -20.06 -2.13
N GLN A 154 4.05 -19.99 -2.89
CA GLN A 154 5.30 -20.76 -2.62
C GLN A 154 6.01 -20.28 -1.35
N ASN A 155 6.00 -18.98 -1.07
CA ASN A 155 6.67 -18.36 0.05
C ASN A 155 5.69 -17.94 1.16
N ARG A 156 4.50 -18.50 1.18
CA ARG A 156 3.41 -18.11 2.08
C ARG A 156 3.81 -18.12 3.56
N ASP A 157 4.70 -19.00 3.97
CA ASP A 157 5.16 -19.11 5.35
C ASP A 157 5.96 -17.88 5.82
N LEU A 158 6.49 -17.08 4.89
CA LEU A 158 7.21 -15.84 5.18
C LEU A 158 6.30 -14.61 5.25
N TRP A 159 5.01 -14.78 4.93
CA TRP A 159 4.06 -13.68 4.77
C TRP A 159 2.79 -13.89 5.58
N VAL A 160 2.27 -12.79 6.12
CA VAL A 160 0.85 -12.75 6.51
C VAL A 160 0.05 -12.39 5.26
N THR A 161 -0.80 -13.31 4.81
CA THR A 161 -1.54 -13.15 3.56
C THR A 161 -3.00 -12.82 3.82
N HIS A 162 -3.55 -11.90 3.05
CA HIS A 162 -4.96 -11.54 3.05
C HIS A 162 -5.52 -11.56 1.65
N THR A 163 -6.79 -11.93 1.53
CA THR A 163 -7.53 -11.83 0.27
C THR A 163 -8.78 -10.98 0.50
N ILE A 164 -8.98 -9.99 -0.37
CA ILE A 164 -10.18 -9.15 -0.38
C ILE A 164 -10.87 -9.34 -1.73
N SER A 165 -11.97 -10.04 -1.73
CA SER A 165 -12.82 -10.10 -2.92
C SER A 165 -13.62 -8.81 -3.07
N CYS A 166 -13.80 -8.34 -4.31
CA CYS A 166 -14.73 -7.24 -4.57
C CYS A 166 -16.17 -7.62 -4.19
N LEU A 167 -16.49 -8.93 -4.17
CA LEU A 167 -17.78 -9.44 -3.73
C LEU A 167 -18.04 -9.26 -2.23
N ASP A 168 -16.98 -9.10 -1.43
CA ASP A 168 -17.09 -8.89 0.02
C ASP A 168 -17.22 -7.39 0.40
N THR A 169 -17.28 -6.51 -0.59
CA THR A 169 -17.45 -5.07 -0.31
C THR A 169 -18.87 -4.77 0.15
N PRO A 170 -19.06 -3.75 1.03
CA PRO A 170 -20.40 -3.39 1.52
C PRO A 170 -21.39 -3.07 0.41
N ASN A 171 -20.95 -2.43 -0.67
CA ASN A 171 -21.81 -2.08 -1.80
C ASN A 171 -22.40 -3.32 -2.50
N VAL A 172 -21.54 -4.33 -2.72
CA VAL A 172 -21.96 -5.58 -3.37
C VAL A 172 -22.83 -6.41 -2.44
N GLN A 173 -22.46 -6.55 -1.18
CA GLN A 173 -23.20 -7.32 -0.19
C GLN A 173 -24.60 -6.75 0.07
N GLN A 174 -24.72 -5.42 0.15
CA GLN A 174 -25.99 -4.73 0.41
C GLN A 174 -26.75 -4.34 -0.87
N LYS A 175 -26.16 -4.60 -2.06
CA LYS A 175 -26.73 -4.23 -3.38
C LYS A 175 -27.13 -2.76 -3.46
N ARG A 176 -26.36 -1.88 -2.85
CA ARG A 176 -26.54 -0.41 -2.85
C ARG A 176 -25.21 0.28 -2.61
N VAL A 177 -25.10 1.52 -3.01
CA VAL A 177 -23.90 2.33 -2.73
C VAL A 177 -23.89 2.70 -1.23
N VAL A 178 -23.02 2.05 -0.47
CA VAL A 178 -22.73 2.33 0.96
C VAL A 178 -21.47 3.18 1.07
N ILE A 179 -20.46 2.85 0.28
CA ILE A 179 -19.19 3.57 0.22
C ILE A 179 -18.95 4.02 -1.22
N PRO A 180 -18.99 5.33 -1.49
CA PRO A 180 -18.71 5.85 -2.82
C PRO A 180 -17.34 5.43 -3.34
N GLY A 181 -17.25 5.05 -4.62
CA GLY A 181 -16.01 4.64 -5.28
C GLY A 181 -15.60 3.18 -5.06
N MET A 182 -16.26 2.42 -4.20
CA MET A 182 -16.10 0.98 -4.15
C MET A 182 -16.93 0.29 -5.25
N MET A 183 -16.49 -0.92 -5.63
CA MET A 183 -17.21 -1.82 -6.56
C MET A 183 -18.69 -1.90 -6.16
N THR A 184 -19.59 -1.72 -7.11
CA THR A 184 -21.04 -1.85 -6.92
C THR A 184 -21.54 -3.22 -7.34
N TRP A 185 -22.79 -3.53 -7.01
CA TRP A 185 -23.44 -4.77 -7.46
C TRP A 185 -23.63 -4.76 -8.98
N GLU A 186 -23.97 -3.62 -9.56
CA GLU A 186 -24.12 -3.41 -11.00
C GLU A 186 -22.80 -3.67 -11.72
N ASP A 187 -21.68 -3.10 -11.24
CA ASP A 187 -20.33 -3.36 -11.79
C ASP A 187 -19.97 -4.86 -11.82
N VAL A 188 -20.44 -5.63 -10.83
CA VAL A 188 -20.22 -7.07 -10.78
C VAL A 188 -21.07 -7.80 -11.81
N GLN A 189 -22.32 -7.37 -12.05
CA GLN A 189 -23.18 -8.00 -13.05
C GLN A 189 -22.66 -7.74 -14.47
N ASP A 190 -22.17 -6.54 -14.75
CA ASP A 190 -21.64 -6.15 -16.05
C ASP A 190 -20.34 -6.88 -16.44
N ARG A 191 -19.67 -7.54 -15.50
CA ARG A 191 -18.42 -8.28 -15.71
C ARG A 191 -18.59 -9.80 -15.77
N LYS A 192 -19.82 -10.30 -15.72
CA LYS A 192 -20.15 -11.72 -15.92
C LYS A 192 -20.38 -12.03 -17.38
#